data_c126c7849387da0770ff9bbf9ff548a4
#
_entry.id   c126c7849387da0770ff9bbf9ff548a4
#
_cell.length_a   1.000
_cell.length_b   1.000
_cell.length_c   1.000
_cell.angle_alpha   90.00
_cell.angle_beta   90.00
_cell.angle_gamma   90.00
#
_symmetry.space_group_name_H-M   'P 1'
#
loop_
_entity.id
_entity.type
_entity.pdbx_description
1 polymer ?
#
loop_
_entity_poly.entity_id
_entity_poly.type
_entity_poly.pdbx_seq_one_letter_code
_entity_poly.pdbx_strand_id
1 'polypeptide(L)'
;NLEQLLLGAPAGERVVLGLDPGFRTGVKAATISRTGAVLDTGTLYLHQEDNFVRSVQQIVHRHGVELIAIGNGTASRETETLVKRVVRDMDAPKPQVLVVNESGASVYSASDIAREEFPDLDVSLRGAPSIARRLQDPLAELVKIDPKSIGVGQYQHDVNQSRLKKRLDEVVETCVNRVGVEVNTASVPLLSYVAGVGATLAKNIVAARDQKGGFRSRRELMEVPRLGAKAFEQAAGFLRVRGGAHPLDGTAVHPERYALVERMARDLGVAVSELVQNDAMIDRIELSRYVSDDVGLPTLRDIADELRRPGRDPRDTFELPEFRADVTEPKDLLPGMKLDGIVTNLVAFGAFVDIGVHQDGLVHVSQLADRFVKDPAAVVKVGQKVSVTVLSVDLERNRIALSMKKDAVASPPSRREASTDVPAGPSRAPQPRREKPVAAPKKGDVAPNGIRFR
;
A
#
# COMPACT_ATOMS: atom_id res chain seq x y z
N ASN A 1 1.68 -5.23 -9.09
CA ASN A 1 1.18 -5.57 -7.77
C ASN A 1 2.13 -5.09 -6.66
N LEU A 2 3.42 -5.52 -6.63
CA LEU A 2 4.39 -5.09 -5.61
C LEU A 2 4.57 -3.56 -5.61
N GLU A 3 4.79 -2.94 -6.76
CA GLU A 3 4.93 -1.49 -6.89
C GLU A 3 3.70 -0.75 -6.33
N GLN A 4 2.49 -1.22 -6.62
CA GLN A 4 1.24 -0.63 -6.10
C GLN A 4 1.14 -0.71 -4.58
N LEU A 5 1.61 -1.83 -3.98
CA LEU A 5 1.63 -1.97 -2.53
C LEU A 5 2.65 -1.03 -1.88
N LEU A 6 3.85 -0.93 -2.47
CA LEU A 6 4.93 -0.08 -1.95
C LEU A 6 4.60 1.41 -2.10
N LEU A 7 3.98 1.81 -3.22
CA LEU A 7 3.60 3.19 -3.51
C LEU A 7 2.17 3.53 -3.04
N GLY A 8 1.57 2.73 -2.17
CA GLY A 8 0.30 3.07 -1.52
C GLY A 8 0.40 4.41 -0.77
N ALA A 9 -0.71 5.16 -0.76
CA ALA A 9 -0.79 6.46 -0.10
C ALA A 9 -0.51 6.33 1.40
N PRO A 10 0.50 7.02 1.96
CA PRO A 10 0.80 6.96 3.38
C PRO A 10 -0.18 7.81 4.19
N ALA A 11 -0.72 7.26 5.27
CA ALA A 11 -1.55 8.02 6.20
C ALA A 11 -0.74 9.05 7.01
N GLY A 12 0.59 8.93 7.01
CA GLY A 12 1.50 9.84 7.69
C GLY A 12 1.52 9.68 9.21
N GLU A 13 1.93 10.73 9.90
CA GLU A 13 2.15 10.75 11.35
C GLU A 13 0.83 10.78 12.12
N ARG A 14 0.22 9.62 12.32
CA ARG A 14 -1.03 9.44 13.07
C ARG A 14 -0.87 8.34 14.11
N VAL A 15 -1.63 8.42 15.20
CA VAL A 15 -1.72 7.34 16.19
C VAL A 15 -2.61 6.25 15.61
N VAL A 16 -2.08 5.04 15.46
CA VAL A 16 -2.77 3.92 14.81
C VAL A 16 -2.86 2.72 15.75
N LEU A 17 -4.05 2.15 15.86
CA LEU A 17 -4.27 0.83 16.44
C LEU A 17 -4.23 -0.22 15.33
N GLY A 18 -3.22 -1.08 15.32
CA GLY A 18 -3.12 -2.23 14.43
C GLY A 18 -3.75 -3.47 15.05
N LEU A 19 -4.57 -4.14 14.28
CA LEU A 19 -5.23 -5.39 14.64
C LEU A 19 -4.83 -6.49 13.64
N ASP A 20 -4.24 -7.56 14.15
CA ASP A 20 -3.88 -8.78 13.42
C ASP A 20 -4.91 -9.87 13.80
N PRO A 21 -5.91 -10.13 12.91
CA PRO A 21 -7.05 -10.97 13.25
C PRO A 21 -6.70 -12.45 13.39
N GLY A 22 -7.34 -13.12 14.34
CA GLY A 22 -7.21 -14.57 14.51
C GLY A 22 -8.34 -15.15 15.35
N PHE A 23 -8.99 -16.23 14.87
CA PHE A 23 -10.09 -16.87 15.59
C PHE A 23 -9.64 -17.55 16.88
N ARG A 24 -8.64 -18.43 16.78
CA ARG A 24 -8.21 -19.28 17.90
C ARG A 24 -7.24 -18.59 18.82
N THR A 25 -6.30 -17.87 18.25
CA THR A 25 -5.22 -17.20 18.99
C THR A 25 -5.61 -15.82 19.50
N GLY A 26 -6.81 -15.35 19.16
CA GLY A 26 -7.28 -13.99 19.42
C GLY A 26 -6.71 -12.98 18.43
N VAL A 27 -7.31 -11.80 18.40
CA VAL A 27 -6.88 -10.63 17.64
C VAL A 27 -5.70 -10.00 18.37
N LYS A 28 -4.54 -9.95 17.73
CA LYS A 28 -3.36 -9.28 18.28
C LYS A 28 -3.50 -7.78 18.02
N ALA A 29 -3.37 -7.00 19.06
CA ALA A 29 -3.51 -5.56 19.03
C ALA A 29 -2.18 -4.87 19.35
N ALA A 30 -1.86 -3.82 18.62
CA ALA A 30 -0.74 -2.94 18.93
C ALA A 30 -1.09 -1.49 18.60
N THR A 31 -0.89 -0.61 19.55
CA THR A 31 -1.02 0.83 19.32
C THR A 31 0.35 1.43 19.05
N ILE A 32 0.48 2.19 17.98
CA ILE A 32 1.71 2.91 17.62
C ILE A 32 1.52 4.42 17.71
N SER A 33 2.59 5.09 18.11
CA SER A 33 2.66 6.55 18.14
C SER A 33 2.68 7.15 16.73
N ARG A 34 2.61 8.46 16.63
CA ARG A 34 2.78 9.22 15.37
C ARG A 34 4.12 8.93 14.68
N THR A 35 5.15 8.57 15.43
CA THR A 35 6.49 8.21 14.91
C THR A 35 6.68 6.71 14.69
N GLY A 36 5.63 5.89 14.84
CA GLY A 36 5.69 4.44 14.66
C GLY A 36 6.23 3.64 15.86
N ALA A 37 6.51 4.29 17.01
CA ALA A 37 6.90 3.59 18.23
C ALA A 37 5.70 2.87 18.87
N VAL A 38 5.90 1.66 19.38
CA VAL A 38 4.84 0.89 20.06
C VAL A 38 4.54 1.52 21.42
N LEU A 39 3.26 1.85 21.65
CA LEU A 39 2.75 2.42 22.89
C LEU A 39 2.10 1.38 23.78
N ASP A 40 1.39 0.41 23.19
CA ASP A 40 0.64 -0.60 23.91
C ASP A 40 0.47 -1.84 23.03
N THR A 41 0.38 -3.04 23.66
CA THR A 41 0.13 -4.29 22.97
C THR A 41 -0.77 -5.19 23.78
N GLY A 42 -1.54 -6.04 23.09
CA GLY A 42 -2.43 -6.99 23.77
C GLY A 42 -3.04 -8.02 22.85
N THR A 43 -3.84 -8.89 23.43
CA THR A 43 -4.64 -9.88 22.69
C THR A 43 -6.11 -9.72 23.07
N LEU A 44 -6.96 -9.57 22.07
CA LEU A 44 -8.40 -9.42 22.21
C LEU A 44 -9.08 -10.67 21.66
N TYR A 45 -10.15 -11.12 22.29
CA TYR A 45 -10.84 -12.34 21.90
C TYR A 45 -12.25 -12.06 21.39
N LEU A 46 -12.54 -12.44 20.14
CA LEU A 46 -13.83 -12.20 19.49
C LEU A 46 -15.00 -12.88 20.23
N HIS A 47 -14.78 -14.04 20.86
CA HIS A 47 -15.79 -14.75 21.65
C HIS A 47 -16.06 -14.08 23.01
N GLN A 48 -15.30 -13.06 23.39
CA GLN A 48 -15.50 -12.25 24.60
C GLN A 48 -15.90 -10.82 24.19
N GLU A 49 -17.01 -10.69 23.47
CA GLU A 49 -17.42 -9.42 22.83
C GLU A 49 -17.40 -8.22 23.79
N ASP A 50 -17.96 -8.35 25.01
CA ASP A 50 -18.00 -7.24 25.95
C ASP A 50 -16.61 -6.78 26.41
N ASN A 51 -15.69 -7.74 26.56
CA ASN A 51 -14.30 -7.43 26.91
C ASN A 51 -13.57 -6.79 25.70
N PHE A 52 -13.81 -7.32 24.50
CA PHE A 52 -13.27 -6.77 23.27
C PHE A 52 -13.69 -5.31 23.10
N VAL A 53 -14.98 -5.02 23.17
CA VAL A 53 -15.56 -3.68 23.06
C VAL A 53 -14.92 -2.72 24.07
N ARG A 54 -14.93 -3.10 25.37
CA ARG A 54 -14.35 -2.27 26.44
C ARG A 54 -12.85 -2.01 26.22
N SER A 55 -12.11 -3.04 25.84
CA SER A 55 -10.66 -2.91 25.60
C SER A 55 -10.35 -1.98 24.43
N VAL A 56 -11.05 -2.11 23.29
CA VAL A 56 -10.87 -1.21 22.15
C VAL A 56 -11.21 0.23 22.53
N GLN A 57 -12.33 0.48 23.23
CA GLN A 57 -12.70 1.80 23.72
C GLN A 57 -11.63 2.40 24.63
N GLN A 58 -11.14 1.62 25.60
CA GLN A 58 -10.08 2.06 26.51
C GLN A 58 -8.78 2.41 25.79
N ILE A 59 -8.36 1.59 24.82
CA ILE A 59 -7.16 1.83 24.02
C ILE A 59 -7.31 3.14 23.21
N VAL A 60 -8.45 3.29 22.53
CA VAL A 60 -8.73 4.48 21.70
C VAL A 60 -8.69 5.76 22.55
N HIS A 61 -9.36 5.77 23.71
CA HIS A 61 -9.35 6.94 24.60
C HIS A 61 -7.98 7.18 25.23
N ARG A 62 -7.31 6.15 25.71
CA ARG A 62 -6.00 6.29 26.40
C ARG A 62 -4.93 6.88 25.50
N HIS A 63 -4.89 6.46 24.25
CA HIS A 63 -3.80 6.82 23.32
C HIS A 63 -4.22 7.87 22.27
N GLY A 64 -5.49 8.28 22.24
CA GLY A 64 -5.99 9.20 21.23
C GLY A 64 -5.88 8.62 19.83
N VAL A 65 -6.27 7.35 19.63
CA VAL A 65 -6.17 6.64 18.36
C VAL A 65 -6.99 7.36 17.30
N GLU A 66 -6.34 7.69 16.19
CA GLU A 66 -6.93 8.38 15.04
C GLU A 66 -7.39 7.39 13.95
N LEU A 67 -6.67 6.28 13.80
CA LEU A 67 -6.94 5.25 12.79
C LEU A 67 -6.88 3.85 13.41
N ILE A 68 -7.73 2.93 12.92
CA ILE A 68 -7.68 1.52 13.26
C ILE A 68 -7.39 0.73 11.98
N ALA A 69 -6.24 0.07 11.92
CA ALA A 69 -5.79 -0.77 10.82
C ALA A 69 -6.10 -2.24 11.12
N ILE A 70 -6.90 -2.91 10.30
CA ILE A 70 -7.26 -4.32 10.47
C ILE A 70 -6.61 -5.12 9.34
N GLY A 71 -5.82 -6.15 9.68
CA GLY A 71 -5.29 -7.08 8.69
C GLY A 71 -6.40 -7.79 7.90
N ASN A 72 -6.18 -8.06 6.62
CA ASN A 72 -7.18 -8.69 5.74
C ASN A 72 -7.17 -10.23 5.74
N GLY A 73 -6.60 -10.86 6.76
CA GLY A 73 -6.50 -12.31 6.89
C GLY A 73 -7.74 -12.98 7.50
N THR A 74 -7.50 -14.14 8.09
CA THR A 74 -8.54 -14.94 8.73
C THR A 74 -9.16 -14.17 9.90
N ALA A 75 -10.50 -14.16 10.02
CA ALA A 75 -11.28 -13.41 11.01
C ALA A 75 -11.29 -11.87 10.82
N SER A 76 -10.81 -11.37 9.68
CA SER A 76 -10.82 -9.93 9.39
C SER A 76 -12.23 -9.34 9.41
N ARG A 77 -13.20 -10.01 8.78
CA ARG A 77 -14.59 -9.53 8.68
C ARG A 77 -15.27 -9.44 10.04
N GLU A 78 -15.10 -10.46 10.87
CA GLU A 78 -15.67 -10.49 12.22
C GLU A 78 -15.04 -9.40 13.10
N THR A 79 -13.72 -9.23 13.00
CA THR A 79 -12.98 -8.17 13.69
C THR A 79 -13.47 -6.79 13.24
N GLU A 80 -13.58 -6.57 11.93
CA GLU A 80 -14.04 -5.32 11.35
C GLU A 80 -15.48 -4.98 11.79
N THR A 81 -16.39 -5.95 11.72
CA THR A 81 -17.78 -5.78 12.13
C THR A 81 -17.87 -5.35 13.60
N LEU A 82 -17.10 -5.99 14.46
CA LEU A 82 -17.11 -5.70 15.89
C LEU A 82 -16.48 -4.32 16.17
N VAL A 83 -15.37 -4.00 15.51
CA VAL A 83 -14.69 -2.70 15.65
C VAL A 83 -15.57 -1.55 15.12
N LYS A 84 -16.21 -1.71 13.96
CA LYS A 84 -17.14 -0.69 13.42
C LYS A 84 -18.31 -0.44 14.37
N ARG A 85 -18.85 -1.50 15.02
CA ARG A 85 -19.86 -1.35 16.06
C ARG A 85 -19.34 -0.52 17.25
N VAL A 86 -18.13 -0.84 17.73
CA VAL A 86 -17.49 -0.08 18.83
C VAL A 86 -17.34 1.39 18.47
N VAL A 87 -16.79 1.70 17.29
CA VAL A 87 -16.55 3.07 16.83
C VAL A 87 -17.86 3.83 16.61
N ARG A 88 -18.91 3.16 16.10
CA ARG A 88 -20.23 3.78 15.94
C ARG A 88 -20.79 4.26 17.28
N ASP A 89 -20.61 3.46 18.33
CA ASP A 89 -21.19 3.71 19.66
C ASP A 89 -20.30 4.62 20.54
N MET A 90 -19.14 5.10 20.02
CA MET A 90 -18.25 6.05 20.71
C MET A 90 -18.66 7.48 20.45
N ASP A 91 -18.26 8.38 21.38
CA ASP A 91 -18.32 9.82 21.20
C ASP A 91 -17.24 10.32 20.23
N ALA A 92 -17.44 11.48 19.62
CA ALA A 92 -16.43 12.12 18.77
C ALA A 92 -15.23 12.67 19.59
N PRO A 93 -14.01 12.67 19.05
CA PRO A 93 -13.64 12.25 17.69
C PRO A 93 -13.56 10.72 17.58
N LYS A 94 -14.13 10.16 16.51
CA LYS A 94 -14.14 8.72 16.24
C LYS A 94 -12.96 8.35 15.37
N PRO A 95 -12.20 7.26 15.71
CA PRO A 95 -11.18 6.74 14.81
C PRO A 95 -11.81 6.18 13.53
N GLN A 96 -11.09 6.27 12.43
CA GLN A 96 -11.51 5.63 11.19
C GLN A 96 -10.95 4.22 11.09
N VAL A 97 -11.77 3.30 10.57
CA VAL A 97 -11.45 1.88 10.46
C VAL A 97 -11.09 1.56 9.00
N LEU A 98 -9.94 0.95 8.79
CA LEU A 98 -9.40 0.61 7.47
C LEU A 98 -8.88 -0.82 7.46
N VAL A 99 -9.17 -1.55 6.39
CA VAL A 99 -8.59 -2.88 6.15
C VAL A 99 -7.26 -2.72 5.43
N VAL A 100 -6.23 -3.38 5.93
CA VAL A 100 -4.84 -3.29 5.44
C VAL A 100 -4.39 -4.67 4.96
N ASN A 101 -3.68 -4.71 3.84
CA ASN A 101 -3.07 -5.95 3.36
C ASN A 101 -2.01 -6.43 4.35
N GLU A 102 -2.20 -7.63 4.92
CA GLU A 102 -1.29 -8.23 5.91
C GLU A 102 -0.25 -9.19 5.30
N SER A 103 -0.22 -9.36 3.97
CA SER A 103 0.71 -10.28 3.32
C SER A 103 2.14 -10.11 3.82
N GLY A 104 2.78 -11.22 4.17
CA GLY A 104 4.13 -11.24 4.74
C GLY A 104 4.24 -10.77 6.21
N ALA A 105 3.17 -10.36 6.90
CA ALA A 105 3.25 -9.95 8.31
C ALA A 105 3.75 -11.09 9.22
N SER A 106 3.32 -12.32 8.98
CA SER A 106 3.81 -13.51 9.71
C SER A 106 5.30 -13.79 9.45
N VAL A 107 5.78 -13.54 8.22
CA VAL A 107 7.21 -13.67 7.88
C VAL A 107 8.02 -12.60 8.57
N TYR A 108 7.53 -11.35 8.56
CA TYR A 108 8.16 -10.27 9.31
C TYR A 108 8.26 -10.59 10.80
N SER A 109 7.17 -11.03 11.44
CA SER A 109 7.16 -11.28 12.89
C SER A 109 8.20 -12.31 13.34
N ALA A 110 8.53 -13.29 12.49
CA ALA A 110 9.55 -14.30 12.73
C ALA A 110 10.97 -13.88 12.30
N SER A 111 11.13 -12.74 11.64
CA SER A 111 12.41 -12.27 11.09
C SER A 111 13.38 -11.76 12.17
N ASP A 112 14.66 -11.71 11.83
CA ASP A 112 15.69 -11.08 12.67
C ASP A 112 15.45 -9.59 12.84
N ILE A 113 14.94 -8.91 11.79
CA ILE A 113 14.57 -7.49 11.84
C ILE A 113 13.52 -7.24 12.93
N ALA A 114 12.45 -8.04 12.94
CA ALA A 114 11.42 -7.90 13.97
C ALA A 114 11.93 -8.26 15.38
N ARG A 115 12.90 -9.19 15.48
CA ARG A 115 13.56 -9.52 16.75
C ARG A 115 14.41 -8.36 17.26
N GLU A 116 15.15 -7.69 16.37
CA GLU A 116 15.95 -6.51 16.71
C GLU A 116 15.07 -5.31 17.11
N GLU A 117 13.95 -5.10 16.39
CA GLU A 117 13.01 -4.01 16.68
C GLU A 117 12.21 -4.23 17.97
N PHE A 118 11.89 -5.48 18.29
CA PHE A 118 11.03 -5.87 19.41
C PHE A 118 11.63 -7.05 20.20
N PRO A 119 12.77 -6.85 20.87
CA PRO A 119 13.45 -7.95 21.60
C PRO A 119 12.60 -8.57 22.70
N ASP A 120 11.81 -7.75 23.41
CA ASP A 120 11.00 -8.17 24.54
C ASP A 120 9.55 -8.55 24.18
N LEU A 121 9.16 -8.38 22.90
CA LEU A 121 7.80 -8.67 22.46
C LEU A 121 7.69 -10.10 21.94
N ASP A 122 6.63 -10.80 22.37
CA ASP A 122 6.33 -12.14 21.85
C ASP A 122 6.17 -12.12 20.34
N VAL A 123 6.68 -13.16 19.66
CA VAL A 123 6.67 -13.27 18.20
C VAL A 123 5.26 -13.14 17.61
N SER A 124 4.24 -13.65 18.33
CA SER A 124 2.85 -13.58 17.88
C SER A 124 2.27 -12.17 17.87
N LEU A 125 2.84 -11.26 18.65
CA LEU A 125 2.39 -9.86 18.75
C LEU A 125 3.08 -8.94 17.74
N ARG A 126 4.24 -9.32 17.18
CA ARG A 126 5.04 -8.46 16.29
C ARG A 126 4.36 -8.15 14.96
N GLY A 127 3.36 -8.93 14.54
CA GLY A 127 2.57 -8.67 13.33
C GLY A 127 1.70 -7.42 13.43
N ALA A 128 1.07 -7.19 14.57
CA ALA A 128 0.14 -6.07 14.76
C ALA A 128 0.79 -4.67 14.63
N PRO A 129 1.99 -4.38 15.18
CA PRO A 129 2.72 -3.15 14.90
C PRO A 129 3.01 -2.96 13.41
N SER A 130 3.38 -4.04 12.71
CA SER A 130 3.65 -3.98 11.27
C SER A 130 2.40 -3.60 10.49
N ILE A 131 1.24 -4.17 10.79
CA ILE A 131 -0.05 -3.80 10.17
C ILE A 131 -0.35 -2.31 10.40
N ALA A 132 -0.15 -1.80 11.61
CA ALA A 132 -0.35 -0.39 11.92
C ALA A 132 0.61 0.54 11.14
N ARG A 133 1.90 0.18 11.09
CA ARG A 133 2.93 0.96 10.38
C ARG A 133 2.76 0.96 8.86
N ARG A 134 2.20 -0.13 8.27
CA ARG A 134 1.85 -0.16 6.85
C ARG A 134 0.82 0.90 6.48
N LEU A 135 -0.07 1.27 7.40
CA LEU A 135 -1.02 2.35 7.16
C LEU A 135 -0.33 3.72 7.27
N GLN A 136 0.62 3.90 8.19
CA GLN A 136 1.40 5.13 8.30
C GLN A 136 2.28 5.35 7.07
N ASP A 137 3.08 4.35 6.69
CA ASP A 137 3.91 4.36 5.48
C ASP A 137 4.13 2.93 4.95
N PRO A 138 3.41 2.54 3.88
CA PRO A 138 3.55 1.21 3.28
C PRO A 138 4.98 0.90 2.83
N LEU A 139 5.66 1.87 2.19
CA LEU A 139 7.02 1.67 1.69
C LEU A 139 8.00 1.40 2.82
N ALA A 140 8.00 2.25 3.84
CA ALA A 140 8.94 2.17 4.96
C ALA A 140 8.81 0.84 5.73
N GLU A 141 7.61 0.26 5.77
CA GLU A 141 7.38 -1.01 6.48
C GLU A 141 7.59 -2.23 5.57
N LEU A 142 7.07 -2.22 4.34
CA LEU A 142 7.13 -3.39 3.45
C LEU A 142 8.54 -3.73 2.97
N VAL A 143 9.46 -2.78 2.91
CA VAL A 143 10.89 -3.03 2.59
C VAL A 143 11.60 -3.92 3.61
N LYS A 144 11.03 -4.11 4.79
CA LYS A 144 11.55 -5.02 5.83
C LYS A 144 11.26 -6.49 5.54
N ILE A 145 10.40 -6.77 4.56
CA ILE A 145 9.89 -8.11 4.22
C ILE A 145 10.49 -8.53 2.88
N ASP A 146 10.91 -9.80 2.79
CA ASP A 146 11.30 -10.34 1.48
C ASP A 146 10.13 -10.18 0.49
N PRO A 147 10.32 -9.47 -0.65
CA PRO A 147 9.24 -9.21 -1.61
C PRO A 147 8.53 -10.47 -2.10
N LYS A 148 9.19 -11.63 -2.12
CA LYS A 148 8.55 -12.92 -2.44
C LYS A 148 7.47 -13.32 -1.45
N SER A 149 7.58 -12.89 -0.21
CA SER A 149 6.65 -13.23 0.87
C SER A 149 5.39 -12.36 0.86
N ILE A 150 5.35 -11.33 0.02
CA ILE A 150 4.20 -10.41 -0.11
C ILE A 150 3.13 -10.96 -1.09
N GLY A 151 3.39 -12.07 -1.79
CA GLY A 151 2.42 -12.65 -2.74
C GLY A 151 2.29 -11.82 -4.02
N VAL A 152 3.40 -11.71 -4.77
CA VAL A 152 3.50 -10.82 -5.94
C VAL A 152 2.82 -11.34 -7.20
N GLY A 153 2.50 -12.63 -7.27
CA GLY A 153 1.81 -13.20 -8.42
C GLY A 153 1.34 -14.64 -8.19
N GLN A 154 0.24 -15.01 -8.86
CA GLN A 154 -0.35 -16.35 -8.75
C GLN A 154 0.63 -17.45 -9.12
N TYR A 155 1.46 -17.24 -10.15
CA TYR A 155 2.42 -18.19 -10.68
C TYR A 155 3.87 -17.91 -10.25
N GLN A 156 4.06 -17.21 -9.14
CA GLN A 156 5.42 -16.85 -8.69
C GLN A 156 6.33 -18.04 -8.43
N HIS A 157 5.77 -19.20 -8.12
CA HIS A 157 6.53 -20.45 -7.88
C HIS A 157 6.91 -21.18 -9.16
N ASP A 158 6.27 -20.88 -10.29
CA ASP A 158 6.47 -21.56 -11.57
C ASP A 158 7.57 -20.90 -12.43
N VAL A 159 8.09 -19.77 -12.00
CA VAL A 159 9.15 -19.01 -12.68
C VAL A 159 10.51 -19.22 -12.04
N ASN A 160 11.58 -18.86 -12.76
CA ASN A 160 12.94 -18.92 -12.22
C ASN A 160 13.09 -18.02 -10.99
N GLN A 161 13.34 -18.62 -9.83
CA GLN A 161 13.36 -17.93 -8.53
C GLN A 161 14.47 -16.89 -8.39
N SER A 162 15.64 -17.10 -9.00
CA SER A 162 16.74 -16.15 -8.96
C SER A 162 16.44 -14.89 -9.79
N ARG A 163 15.84 -15.07 -10.97
CA ARG A 163 15.39 -13.96 -11.81
C ARG A 163 14.23 -13.20 -11.17
N LEU A 164 13.28 -13.92 -10.58
CA LEU A 164 12.17 -13.33 -9.86
C LEU A 164 12.69 -12.43 -8.72
N LYS A 165 13.58 -12.99 -7.87
CA LYS A 165 14.16 -12.20 -6.77
C LYS A 165 14.82 -10.92 -7.27
N LYS A 166 15.70 -11.04 -8.28
CA LYS A 166 16.38 -9.87 -8.85
C LYS A 166 15.40 -8.80 -9.34
N ARG A 167 14.35 -9.20 -10.07
CA ARG A 167 13.34 -8.24 -10.56
C ARG A 167 12.52 -7.62 -9.44
N LEU A 168 12.22 -8.36 -8.39
CA LEU A 168 11.53 -7.81 -7.23
C LEU A 168 12.40 -6.82 -6.46
N ASP A 169 13.68 -7.13 -6.26
CA ASP A 169 14.65 -6.21 -5.64
C ASP A 169 14.80 -4.91 -6.46
N GLU A 170 14.87 -5.01 -7.80
CA GLU A 170 14.90 -3.85 -8.72
C GLU A 170 13.63 -2.98 -8.59
N VAL A 171 12.45 -3.59 -8.42
CA VAL A 171 11.19 -2.86 -8.20
C VAL A 171 11.22 -2.11 -6.88
N VAL A 172 11.68 -2.76 -5.80
CA VAL A 172 11.78 -2.11 -4.48
C VAL A 172 12.76 -0.93 -4.54
N GLU A 173 13.95 -1.13 -5.11
CA GLU A 173 14.95 -0.09 -5.30
C GLU A 173 14.38 1.10 -6.09
N THR A 174 13.68 0.82 -7.19
CA THR A 174 13.04 1.87 -7.99
C THR A 174 12.01 2.66 -7.20
N CYS A 175 11.15 1.99 -6.42
CA CYS A 175 10.15 2.64 -5.58
C CYS A 175 10.80 3.52 -4.50
N VAL A 176 11.82 3.01 -3.80
CA VAL A 176 12.54 3.72 -2.75
C VAL A 176 13.22 4.98 -3.30
N ASN A 177 13.95 4.85 -4.40
CA ASN A 177 14.64 5.98 -5.00
C ASN A 177 13.68 7.03 -5.59
N ARG A 178 12.55 6.59 -6.15
CA ARG A 178 11.50 7.49 -6.66
C ARG A 178 10.85 8.33 -5.56
N VAL A 179 10.60 7.74 -4.38
CA VAL A 179 10.03 8.45 -3.22
C VAL A 179 11.09 9.31 -2.53
N GLY A 180 12.33 8.82 -2.48
CA GLY A 180 13.42 9.42 -1.69
C GLY A 180 13.31 9.07 -0.21
N VAL A 181 14.40 9.20 0.52
CA VAL A 181 14.54 8.69 1.88
C VAL A 181 15.01 9.79 2.83
N GLU A 182 14.24 10.05 3.88
CA GLU A 182 14.65 10.93 4.97
C GLU A 182 15.67 10.20 5.88
N VAL A 183 16.93 10.65 5.84
CA VAL A 183 18.05 9.98 6.53
C VAL A 183 17.86 9.89 8.04
N ASN A 184 17.28 10.94 8.63
CA ASN A 184 17.15 11.05 10.07
C ASN A 184 16.09 10.14 10.67
N THR A 185 15.18 9.60 9.85
CA THR A 185 14.09 8.71 10.33
C THR A 185 14.13 7.32 9.70
N ALA A 186 14.88 7.14 8.61
CA ALA A 186 14.91 5.90 7.86
C ALA A 186 15.51 4.73 8.64
N SER A 187 14.92 3.55 8.44
CA SER A 187 15.42 2.28 8.94
C SER A 187 16.59 1.75 8.08
N VAL A 188 17.39 0.85 8.65
CA VAL A 188 18.46 0.17 7.91
C VAL A 188 17.92 -0.54 6.65
N PRO A 189 16.82 -1.31 6.70
CA PRO A 189 16.24 -1.92 5.49
C PRO A 189 15.89 -0.89 4.42
N LEU A 190 15.24 0.22 4.76
CA LEU A 190 14.87 1.24 3.81
C LEU A 190 16.10 1.89 3.15
N LEU A 191 17.11 2.26 3.94
CA LEU A 191 18.35 2.82 3.44
C LEU A 191 19.12 1.86 2.53
N SER A 192 19.04 0.53 2.78
CA SER A 192 19.76 -0.45 1.98
C SER A 192 19.30 -0.57 0.52
N TYR A 193 18.11 -0.06 0.22
CA TYR A 193 17.56 0.03 -1.14
C TYR A 193 17.86 1.38 -1.83
N VAL A 194 18.49 2.30 -1.15
CA VAL A 194 18.95 3.55 -1.80
C VAL A 194 20.12 3.23 -2.74
N ALA A 195 20.08 3.74 -3.96
CA ALA A 195 21.15 3.54 -4.93
C ALA A 195 22.52 3.97 -4.34
N GLY A 196 23.50 3.11 -4.46
CA GLY A 196 24.84 3.33 -3.87
C GLY A 196 24.96 3.03 -2.37
N VAL A 197 23.86 2.67 -1.68
CA VAL A 197 23.84 2.34 -0.25
C VAL A 197 23.52 0.84 -0.07
N GLY A 198 24.52 0.02 0.18
CA GLY A 198 24.29 -1.38 0.54
C GLY A 198 24.03 -1.56 2.05
N ALA A 199 23.67 -2.77 2.47
CA ALA A 199 23.28 -3.08 3.85
C ALA A 199 24.32 -2.65 4.91
N THR A 200 25.63 -2.81 4.63
CA THR A 200 26.69 -2.40 5.55
C THR A 200 26.72 -0.88 5.70
N LEU A 201 26.60 -0.16 4.59
CA LEU A 201 26.62 1.31 4.61
C LEU A 201 25.37 1.86 5.29
N ALA A 202 24.19 1.26 5.06
CA ALA A 202 22.97 1.61 5.75
C ALA A 202 23.10 1.50 7.28
N LYS A 203 23.71 0.43 7.78
CA LYS A 203 24.03 0.27 9.22
C LYS A 203 24.95 1.37 9.72
N ASN A 204 26.00 1.73 8.96
CA ASN A 204 26.92 2.79 9.35
C ASN A 204 26.23 4.16 9.37
N ILE A 205 25.34 4.45 8.43
CA ILE A 205 24.56 5.70 8.41
C ILE A 205 23.69 5.80 9.67
N VAL A 206 22.96 4.74 10.01
CA VAL A 206 22.11 4.72 11.21
C VAL A 206 22.96 4.88 12.48
N ALA A 207 24.07 4.14 12.60
CA ALA A 207 24.97 4.27 13.76
C ALA A 207 25.56 5.68 13.90
N ALA A 208 25.98 6.30 12.80
CA ALA A 208 26.50 7.67 12.81
C ALA A 208 25.41 8.69 13.16
N ARG A 209 24.19 8.50 12.62
CA ARG A 209 23.01 9.29 12.97
C ARG A 209 22.75 9.27 14.48
N ASP A 210 22.70 8.07 15.05
CA ASP A 210 22.35 7.88 16.47
C ASP A 210 23.43 8.47 17.39
N GLN A 211 24.71 8.37 17.00
CA GLN A 211 25.83 8.99 17.72
C GLN A 211 25.80 10.53 17.66
N LYS A 212 25.42 11.10 16.51
CA LYS A 212 25.40 12.56 16.31
C LYS A 212 24.11 13.23 16.78
N GLY A 213 23.05 12.45 17.03
CA GLY A 213 21.70 12.98 17.28
C GLY A 213 21.02 13.49 16.01
N GLY A 214 21.43 12.99 14.85
CA GLY A 214 20.91 13.35 13.53
C GLY A 214 21.92 14.06 12.64
N PHE A 215 21.67 14.05 11.31
CA PHE A 215 22.44 14.82 10.33
C PHE A 215 21.80 16.18 10.13
N ARG A 216 22.61 17.23 10.04
CA ARG A 216 22.17 18.61 9.79
C ARG A 216 22.31 18.99 8.32
N SER A 217 23.08 18.24 7.53
CA SER A 217 23.22 18.46 6.10
C SER A 217 23.57 17.16 5.39
N ARG A 218 23.30 17.09 4.09
CA ARG A 218 23.75 15.97 3.24
C ARG A 218 25.27 15.82 3.25
N ARG A 219 26.01 16.93 3.36
CA ARG A 219 27.48 16.91 3.37
C ARG A 219 28.04 16.13 4.55
N GLU A 220 27.36 16.14 5.71
CA GLU A 220 27.77 15.37 6.89
C GLU A 220 27.74 13.85 6.66
N LEU A 221 27.00 13.36 5.67
CA LEU A 221 27.02 11.95 5.28
C LEU A 221 28.40 11.50 4.82
N MET A 222 29.24 12.38 4.26
CA MET A 222 30.61 12.05 3.85
C MET A 222 31.51 11.68 5.03
N GLU A 223 31.10 11.99 6.26
CA GLU A 223 31.84 11.62 7.49
C GLU A 223 31.49 10.18 7.95
N VAL A 224 30.47 9.56 7.33
CA VAL A 224 30.05 8.19 7.66
C VAL A 224 31.13 7.20 7.19
N PRO A 225 31.59 6.28 8.06
CA PRO A 225 32.57 5.27 7.68
C PRO A 225 32.14 4.46 6.45
N ARG A 226 33.04 4.34 5.47
CA ARG A 226 32.83 3.67 4.17
C ARG A 226 31.91 4.38 3.18
N LEU A 227 31.39 5.55 3.48
CA LEU A 227 30.67 6.37 2.53
C LEU A 227 31.69 7.27 1.80
N GLY A 228 32.32 6.70 0.76
CA GLY A 228 33.24 7.45 -0.08
C GLY A 228 32.56 8.36 -1.08
N ALA A 229 33.33 9.23 -1.75
CA ALA A 229 32.78 10.22 -2.70
C ALA A 229 31.87 9.60 -3.77
N LYS A 230 32.24 8.46 -4.34
CA LYS A 230 31.44 7.77 -5.37
C LYS A 230 30.08 7.28 -4.84
N ALA A 231 30.05 6.71 -3.63
CA ALA A 231 28.81 6.26 -3.00
C ALA A 231 27.92 7.46 -2.63
N PHE A 232 28.52 8.55 -2.17
CA PHE A 232 27.82 9.80 -1.90
C PHE A 232 27.19 10.37 -3.17
N GLU A 233 27.94 10.48 -4.25
CA GLU A 233 27.46 10.95 -5.55
C GLU A 233 26.25 10.13 -6.04
N GLN A 234 26.29 8.80 -5.91
CA GLN A 234 25.19 7.94 -6.32
C GLN A 234 23.94 8.07 -5.43
N ALA A 235 24.13 8.28 -4.13
CA ALA A 235 23.03 8.24 -3.15
C ALA A 235 22.43 9.62 -2.85
N ALA A 236 23.20 10.70 -3.00
CA ALA A 236 22.86 12.01 -2.47
C ALA A 236 21.54 12.61 -3.03
N GLY A 237 21.19 12.31 -4.28
CA GLY A 237 19.92 12.75 -4.88
C GLY A 237 18.68 12.09 -4.26
N PHE A 238 18.85 10.93 -3.63
CA PHE A 238 17.77 10.14 -3.05
C PHE A 238 17.68 10.27 -1.52
N LEU A 239 18.76 10.71 -0.88
CA LEU A 239 18.82 10.94 0.56
C LEU A 239 18.43 12.40 0.86
N ARG A 240 17.55 12.60 1.82
CA ARG A 240 17.05 13.91 2.23
C ARG A 240 17.35 14.18 3.69
N VAL A 241 17.62 15.46 4.02
CA VAL A 241 17.75 15.96 5.38
C VAL A 241 16.77 17.12 5.52
N ARG A 242 15.57 16.82 6.03
CA ARG A 242 14.53 17.84 6.24
C ARG A 242 14.93 18.77 7.38
N GLY A 243 14.69 20.07 7.19
CA GLY A 243 15.09 21.05 8.19
C GLY A 243 16.62 21.20 8.36
N GLY A 244 17.39 20.71 7.38
CA GLY A 244 18.84 20.82 7.35
C GLY A 244 19.35 22.25 7.21
N ALA A 245 20.66 22.42 7.38
CA ALA A 245 21.34 23.71 7.30
C ALA A 245 21.26 24.34 5.90
N HIS A 246 21.21 23.53 4.84
CA HIS A 246 21.07 23.98 3.46
C HIS A 246 19.63 23.74 2.96
N PRO A 247 18.95 24.76 2.39
CA PRO A 247 17.54 24.60 1.96
C PRO A 247 17.30 23.49 0.96
N LEU A 248 18.30 23.17 0.12
CA LEU A 248 18.20 22.11 -0.89
C LEU A 248 18.41 20.70 -0.32
N ASP A 249 18.88 20.54 0.91
CA ASP A 249 19.11 19.21 1.50
C ASP A 249 17.82 18.42 1.73
N GLY A 250 16.68 19.10 1.83
CA GLY A 250 15.35 18.48 1.90
C GLY A 250 14.71 18.18 0.53
N THR A 251 15.38 18.53 -0.58
CA THR A 251 14.84 18.41 -1.95
C THR A 251 15.40 17.21 -2.70
N ALA A 252 14.89 16.89 -3.88
CA ALA A 252 15.49 15.92 -4.81
C ALA A 252 16.63 16.53 -5.66
N VAL A 253 16.94 17.82 -5.53
CA VAL A 253 18.04 18.44 -6.25
C VAL A 253 19.35 17.82 -5.82
N HIS A 254 20.13 17.31 -6.78
CA HIS A 254 21.42 16.70 -6.48
C HIS A 254 22.45 17.74 -6.00
N PRO A 255 23.31 17.45 -5.02
CA PRO A 255 24.31 18.42 -4.48
C PRO A 255 25.23 19.04 -5.54
N GLU A 256 25.54 18.33 -6.62
CA GLU A 256 26.32 18.88 -7.74
C GLU A 256 25.62 20.06 -8.44
N ARG A 257 24.30 20.17 -8.29
CA ARG A 257 23.50 21.25 -8.90
C ARG A 257 23.23 22.40 -7.94
N TYR A 258 23.72 22.35 -6.69
CA TYR A 258 23.51 23.42 -5.72
C TYR A 258 24.09 24.76 -6.21
N ALA A 259 25.32 24.76 -6.71
CA ALA A 259 25.95 25.96 -7.27
C ALA A 259 25.15 26.58 -8.42
N LEU A 260 24.44 25.75 -9.20
CA LEU A 260 23.57 26.21 -10.26
C LEU A 260 22.33 26.91 -9.71
N VAL A 261 21.66 26.32 -8.71
CA VAL A 261 20.50 26.93 -8.04
C VAL A 261 20.87 28.19 -7.28
N GLU A 262 22.04 28.21 -6.61
CA GLU A 262 22.60 29.40 -5.96
C GLU A 262 22.85 30.54 -6.95
N ARG A 263 23.30 30.20 -8.18
CA ARG A 263 23.47 31.20 -9.26
C ARG A 263 22.10 31.75 -9.70
N MET A 264 21.09 30.87 -9.88
CA MET A 264 19.71 31.28 -10.22
C MET A 264 19.14 32.25 -9.17
N ALA A 265 19.29 31.91 -7.88
CA ALA A 265 18.85 32.76 -6.77
C ALA A 265 19.56 34.12 -6.75
N ARG A 266 20.90 34.11 -6.95
CA ARG A 266 21.73 35.32 -7.01
C ARG A 266 21.34 36.23 -8.18
N ASP A 267 21.07 35.67 -9.36
CA ASP A 267 20.65 36.42 -10.55
C ASP A 267 19.29 37.08 -10.35
N LEU A 268 18.45 36.51 -9.50
CA LEU A 268 17.15 37.10 -9.09
C LEU A 268 17.28 38.06 -7.89
N GLY A 269 18.46 38.13 -7.26
CA GLY A 269 18.70 38.97 -6.08
C GLY A 269 18.05 38.46 -4.79
N VAL A 270 17.84 37.15 -4.67
CA VAL A 270 17.20 36.48 -3.51
C VAL A 270 18.09 35.39 -2.92
N ALA A 271 17.83 35.01 -1.67
CA ALA A 271 18.48 33.84 -1.08
C ALA A 271 17.85 32.53 -1.62
N VAL A 272 18.58 31.42 -1.59
CA VAL A 272 18.07 30.11 -2.00
C VAL A 272 16.84 29.73 -1.17
N SER A 273 16.82 30.05 0.12
CA SER A 273 15.66 29.79 1.00
C SER A 273 14.40 30.57 0.60
N GLU A 274 14.54 31.73 -0.03
CA GLU A 274 13.43 32.52 -0.53
C GLU A 274 12.97 32.07 -1.93
N LEU A 275 13.82 31.34 -2.65
CA LEU A 275 13.49 30.76 -3.94
C LEU A 275 12.65 29.48 -3.79
N VAL A 276 12.99 28.65 -2.77
CA VAL A 276 12.30 27.39 -2.51
C VAL A 276 10.85 27.66 -2.09
N GLN A 277 9.89 26.96 -2.72
CA GLN A 277 8.43 27.12 -2.52
C GLN A 277 7.88 28.50 -2.94
N ASN A 278 8.55 29.19 -3.82
CA ASN A 278 8.12 30.50 -4.29
C ASN A 278 7.87 30.48 -5.80
N ASP A 279 6.65 30.12 -6.20
CA ASP A 279 6.27 30.01 -7.61
C ASP A 279 6.54 31.31 -8.39
N ALA A 280 6.23 32.48 -7.80
CA ALA A 280 6.42 33.76 -8.46
C ALA A 280 7.90 34.06 -8.77
N MET A 281 8.82 33.67 -7.90
CA MET A 281 10.26 33.83 -8.14
C MET A 281 10.78 32.78 -9.12
N ILE A 282 10.30 31.54 -9.02
CA ILE A 282 10.71 30.45 -9.93
C ILE A 282 10.27 30.74 -11.36
N ASP A 283 9.06 31.33 -11.56
CA ASP A 283 8.57 31.73 -12.90
C ASP A 283 9.42 32.83 -13.56
N ARG A 284 10.17 33.60 -12.78
CA ARG A 284 11.11 34.61 -13.29
C ARG A 284 12.43 34.03 -13.77
N ILE A 285 12.72 32.75 -13.49
CA ILE A 285 13.95 32.11 -13.95
C ILE A 285 13.86 31.83 -15.45
N GLU A 286 14.70 32.49 -16.22
CA GLU A 286 14.86 32.17 -17.65
C GLU A 286 15.78 30.95 -17.80
N LEU A 287 15.17 29.76 -17.75
CA LEU A 287 15.90 28.47 -17.72
C LEU A 287 16.89 28.29 -18.89
N SER A 288 16.60 28.87 -20.05
CA SER A 288 17.46 28.82 -21.23
C SER A 288 18.86 29.40 -21.00
N ARG A 289 19.01 30.37 -20.08
CA ARG A 289 20.30 30.98 -19.74
C ARG A 289 21.26 30.04 -18.99
N TYR A 290 20.71 28.96 -18.39
CA TYR A 290 21.44 28.03 -17.56
C TYR A 290 21.73 26.70 -18.27
N VAL A 291 21.37 26.59 -19.55
CA VAL A 291 21.72 25.43 -20.39
C VAL A 291 23.22 25.42 -20.59
N SER A 292 23.84 24.25 -20.41
CA SER A 292 25.27 24.00 -20.63
C SER A 292 25.47 22.60 -21.19
N ASP A 293 26.70 22.22 -21.50
CA ASP A 293 27.03 20.88 -21.98
C ASP A 293 26.64 19.80 -20.97
N ASP A 294 26.66 20.12 -19.67
CA ASP A 294 26.35 19.19 -18.57
C ASP A 294 24.91 19.28 -18.08
N VAL A 295 24.14 20.32 -18.47
CA VAL A 295 22.78 20.56 -17.96
C VAL A 295 21.86 20.97 -19.11
N GLY A 296 21.02 20.05 -19.51
CA GLY A 296 19.99 20.32 -20.52
C GLY A 296 18.72 20.97 -19.94
N LEU A 297 17.87 21.47 -20.83
CA LEU A 297 16.60 22.08 -20.47
C LEU A 297 15.65 21.14 -19.69
N PRO A 298 15.60 19.81 -19.96
CA PRO A 298 14.80 18.89 -19.13
C PRO A 298 15.23 18.91 -17.67
N THR A 299 16.52 18.78 -17.38
CA THR A 299 17.07 18.83 -16.01
C THR A 299 16.76 20.16 -15.31
N LEU A 300 16.82 21.27 -16.03
CA LEU A 300 16.47 22.58 -15.47
C LEU A 300 14.99 22.68 -15.12
N ARG A 301 14.10 22.07 -15.90
CA ARG A 301 12.68 22.00 -15.59
C ARG A 301 12.44 21.12 -14.35
N ASP A 302 13.08 19.98 -14.27
CA ASP A 302 12.98 19.09 -13.09
C ASP A 302 13.46 19.81 -11.82
N ILE A 303 14.55 20.59 -11.91
CA ILE A 303 15.03 21.42 -10.78
C ILE A 303 13.98 22.49 -10.42
N ALA A 304 13.41 23.19 -11.39
CA ALA A 304 12.39 24.21 -11.13
C ALA A 304 11.13 23.61 -10.51
N ASP A 305 10.68 22.46 -10.99
CA ASP A 305 9.53 21.75 -10.43
C ASP A 305 9.80 21.26 -8.99
N GLU A 306 11.02 20.79 -8.72
CA GLU A 306 11.44 20.41 -7.38
C GLU A 306 11.55 21.61 -6.42
N LEU A 307 12.00 22.76 -6.89
CA LEU A 307 12.02 23.99 -6.09
C LEU A 307 10.61 24.47 -5.73
N ARG A 308 9.64 24.30 -6.63
CA ARG A 308 8.21 24.61 -6.35
C ARG A 308 7.64 23.73 -5.25
N ARG A 309 7.98 22.46 -5.28
CA ARG A 309 7.43 21.44 -4.35
C ARG A 309 8.55 20.57 -3.79
N PRO A 310 9.40 21.13 -2.91
CA PRO A 310 10.59 20.46 -2.40
C PRO A 310 10.24 19.19 -1.65
N GLY A 311 10.93 18.11 -2.01
CA GLY A 311 10.76 16.82 -1.37
C GLY A 311 9.33 16.26 -1.49
N ARG A 312 8.60 16.63 -2.55
CA ARG A 312 7.24 16.12 -2.78
C ARG A 312 7.27 14.60 -2.84
N ASP A 313 6.43 13.97 -2.05
CA ASP A 313 6.14 12.55 -2.16
C ASP A 313 5.35 12.30 -3.46
N PRO A 314 5.85 11.46 -4.39
CA PRO A 314 5.17 11.17 -5.64
C PRO A 314 3.95 10.23 -5.46
N ARG A 315 3.75 9.71 -4.26
CA ARG A 315 2.61 8.85 -3.93
C ARG A 315 1.32 9.68 -3.88
N ASP A 316 0.20 9.00 -4.11
CA ASP A 316 -1.11 9.63 -4.01
C ASP A 316 -1.33 10.17 -2.58
N THR A 317 -2.09 11.24 -2.43
CA THR A 317 -2.46 11.77 -1.12
C THR A 317 -3.40 10.77 -0.43
N PHE A 318 -3.15 10.50 0.85
CA PHE A 318 -4.03 9.67 1.65
C PHE A 318 -5.34 10.42 1.90
N GLU A 319 -6.40 9.95 1.29
CA GLU A 319 -7.75 10.47 1.48
C GLU A 319 -8.58 9.47 2.25
N LEU A 320 -9.15 9.91 3.35
CA LEU A 320 -10.10 9.08 4.09
C LEU A 320 -11.45 9.10 3.37
N PRO A 321 -12.10 7.94 3.18
CA PRO A 321 -13.43 7.91 2.63
C PRO A 321 -14.40 8.52 3.64
N GLU A 322 -15.23 9.43 3.20
CA GLU A 322 -16.37 9.91 3.96
C GLU A 322 -17.55 8.96 3.69
N PHE A 323 -17.59 7.83 4.40
CA PHE A 323 -18.73 6.95 4.33
C PHE A 323 -19.97 7.64 4.90
N ARG A 324 -21.10 7.47 4.22
CA ARG A 324 -22.37 8.01 4.69
C ARG A 324 -22.80 7.31 5.98
N ALA A 325 -23.04 8.10 7.03
CA ALA A 325 -23.43 7.58 8.34
C ALA A 325 -24.81 6.89 8.36
N ASP A 326 -25.65 7.19 7.38
CA ASP A 326 -27.00 6.62 7.21
C ASP A 326 -27.00 5.31 6.40
N VAL A 327 -25.83 4.87 5.88
CA VAL A 327 -25.68 3.66 5.07
C VAL A 327 -24.65 2.75 5.74
N THR A 328 -25.11 1.82 6.56
CA THR A 328 -24.25 0.93 7.34
C THR A 328 -24.40 -0.55 6.95
N GLU A 329 -25.53 -0.93 6.37
CA GLU A 329 -25.81 -2.30 5.98
C GLU A 329 -26.23 -2.39 4.50
N PRO A 330 -26.02 -3.54 3.84
CA PRO A 330 -26.42 -3.72 2.43
C PRO A 330 -27.90 -3.44 2.16
N LYS A 331 -28.78 -3.61 3.15
CA LYS A 331 -30.22 -3.30 3.04
C LYS A 331 -30.52 -1.80 2.94
N ASP A 332 -29.60 -0.94 3.39
CA ASP A 332 -29.77 0.52 3.35
C ASP A 332 -29.44 1.08 1.96
N LEU A 333 -28.88 0.25 1.09
CA LEU A 333 -28.49 0.64 -0.25
C LEU A 333 -29.69 0.66 -1.19
N LEU A 334 -29.89 1.78 -1.85
CA LEU A 334 -30.92 1.91 -2.90
C LEU A 334 -30.24 2.10 -4.26
N PRO A 335 -30.75 1.44 -5.33
CA PRO A 335 -30.30 1.69 -6.69
C PRO A 335 -30.33 3.18 -7.04
N GLY A 336 -29.25 3.68 -7.64
CA GLY A 336 -29.08 5.10 -7.96
C GLY A 336 -28.39 5.93 -6.88
N MET A 337 -28.15 5.40 -5.67
CA MET A 337 -27.36 6.10 -4.65
C MET A 337 -25.93 6.33 -5.14
N LYS A 338 -25.42 7.54 -4.94
CA LYS A 338 -24.02 7.88 -5.13
C LYS A 338 -23.30 7.84 -3.79
N LEU A 339 -22.23 7.09 -3.74
CA LEU A 339 -21.43 6.84 -2.54
C LEU A 339 -19.94 7.00 -2.84
N ASP A 340 -19.20 7.42 -1.86
CA ASP A 340 -17.73 7.32 -1.89
C ASP A 340 -17.31 5.94 -1.42
N GLY A 341 -16.28 5.39 -2.02
CA GLY A 341 -15.72 4.11 -1.65
C GLY A 341 -14.23 4.03 -1.87
N ILE A 342 -13.61 2.98 -1.33
CA ILE A 342 -12.21 2.65 -1.55
C ILE A 342 -12.11 1.36 -2.34
N VAL A 343 -11.25 1.34 -3.35
CA VAL A 343 -10.92 0.12 -4.09
C VAL A 343 -10.12 -0.82 -3.19
N THR A 344 -10.72 -1.97 -2.83
CA THR A 344 -10.11 -2.97 -1.96
C THR A 344 -9.33 -4.02 -2.74
N ASN A 345 -9.80 -4.38 -3.94
CA ASN A 345 -9.16 -5.39 -4.77
C ASN A 345 -9.43 -5.16 -6.26
N LEU A 346 -8.46 -5.57 -7.11
CA LEU A 346 -8.57 -5.55 -8.56
C LEU A 346 -8.48 -6.97 -9.11
N VAL A 347 -9.43 -7.29 -9.99
CA VAL A 347 -9.50 -8.58 -10.70
C VAL A 347 -9.68 -8.32 -12.20
N ALA A 348 -9.40 -9.31 -13.04
CA ALA A 348 -9.48 -9.14 -14.50
C ALA A 348 -10.85 -8.65 -15.02
N PHE A 349 -11.93 -8.95 -14.31
CA PHE A 349 -13.29 -8.57 -14.70
C PHE A 349 -13.82 -7.31 -13.98
N GLY A 350 -13.02 -6.65 -13.12
CA GLY A 350 -13.44 -5.41 -12.45
C GLY A 350 -12.71 -5.08 -11.18
N ALA A 351 -13.30 -4.18 -10.38
CA ALA A 351 -12.77 -3.71 -9.10
C ALA A 351 -13.77 -3.97 -7.97
N PHE A 352 -13.29 -4.44 -6.84
CA PHE A 352 -14.06 -4.48 -5.60
C PHE A 352 -13.87 -3.17 -4.86
N VAL A 353 -14.96 -2.62 -4.35
CA VAL A 353 -14.99 -1.30 -3.71
C VAL A 353 -15.74 -1.41 -2.38
N ASP A 354 -15.07 -1.07 -1.29
CA ASP A 354 -15.70 -0.86 0.02
C ASP A 354 -16.42 0.49 0.00
N ILE A 355 -17.72 0.47 0.25
CA ILE A 355 -18.61 1.63 0.29
C ILE A 355 -19.15 1.90 1.69
N GLY A 356 -18.50 1.33 2.72
CA GLY A 356 -18.88 1.52 4.13
C GLY A 356 -19.94 0.55 4.65
N VAL A 357 -20.46 -0.36 3.82
CA VAL A 357 -21.30 -1.48 4.24
C VAL A 357 -20.46 -2.73 4.44
N HIS A 358 -20.93 -3.70 5.22
CA HIS A 358 -20.16 -4.91 5.59
C HIS A 358 -19.78 -5.82 4.42
N GLN A 359 -19.90 -5.35 3.19
CA GLN A 359 -19.64 -6.11 1.97
C GLN A 359 -19.16 -5.21 0.85
N ASP A 360 -18.09 -5.64 0.17
CA ASP A 360 -17.58 -4.93 -0.99
C ASP A 360 -18.55 -5.03 -2.17
N GLY A 361 -18.76 -3.93 -2.84
CA GLY A 361 -19.47 -3.89 -4.12
C GLY A 361 -18.52 -4.16 -5.29
N LEU A 362 -19.05 -4.74 -6.36
CA LEU A 362 -18.31 -5.00 -7.59
C LEU A 362 -18.62 -3.92 -8.63
N VAL A 363 -17.57 -3.22 -9.08
CA VAL A 363 -17.59 -2.42 -10.32
C VAL A 363 -17.05 -3.31 -11.44
N HIS A 364 -17.93 -3.79 -12.30
CA HIS A 364 -17.51 -4.59 -13.46
C HIS A 364 -16.65 -3.76 -14.42
N VAL A 365 -15.72 -4.39 -15.17
CA VAL A 365 -14.78 -3.70 -16.09
C VAL A 365 -15.51 -2.76 -17.07
N SER A 366 -16.70 -3.12 -17.51
CA SER A 366 -17.55 -2.28 -18.38
C SER A 366 -18.17 -1.06 -17.67
N GLN A 367 -18.09 -0.99 -16.35
CA GLN A 367 -18.65 0.08 -15.50
C GLN A 367 -17.56 0.97 -14.85
N LEU A 368 -16.27 0.71 -15.13
CA LEU A 368 -15.14 1.46 -14.56
C LEU A 368 -14.97 2.85 -15.18
N ALA A 369 -15.30 3.00 -16.47
CA ALA A 369 -15.18 4.28 -17.18
C ALA A 369 -16.17 4.34 -18.36
N ASP A 370 -16.38 5.55 -18.90
CA ASP A 370 -17.22 5.78 -20.09
C ASP A 370 -16.55 5.33 -21.40
N ARG A 371 -15.31 4.87 -21.32
CA ARG A 371 -14.53 4.29 -22.44
C ARG A 371 -14.31 2.80 -22.26
N PHE A 372 -13.96 2.10 -23.31
CA PHE A 372 -13.59 0.68 -23.23
C PHE A 372 -12.31 0.52 -22.36
N VAL A 373 -12.40 -0.31 -21.34
CA VAL A 373 -11.30 -0.63 -20.42
C VAL A 373 -10.92 -2.09 -20.64
N LYS A 374 -9.69 -2.34 -21.02
CA LYS A 374 -9.14 -3.70 -21.20
C LYS A 374 -8.59 -4.25 -19.87
N ASP A 375 -7.96 -3.37 -19.09
CA ASP A 375 -7.32 -3.70 -17.81
C ASP A 375 -7.82 -2.73 -16.73
N PRO A 376 -8.49 -3.22 -15.69
CA PRO A 376 -8.93 -2.40 -14.55
C PRO A 376 -7.80 -1.57 -13.91
N ALA A 377 -6.58 -2.12 -13.85
CA ALA A 377 -5.43 -1.45 -13.24
C ALA A 377 -4.96 -0.19 -14.02
N ALA A 378 -5.40 -0.02 -15.28
CA ALA A 378 -5.14 1.19 -16.05
C ALA A 378 -6.09 2.36 -15.70
N VAL A 379 -7.14 2.11 -14.91
CA VAL A 379 -8.17 3.10 -14.57
C VAL A 379 -8.20 3.40 -13.08
N VAL A 380 -8.05 2.37 -12.23
CA VAL A 380 -8.12 2.49 -10.77
C VAL A 380 -6.99 1.71 -10.09
N LYS A 381 -6.63 2.14 -8.89
CA LYS A 381 -5.61 1.50 -8.05
C LYS A 381 -6.23 1.00 -6.75
N VAL A 382 -5.68 -0.07 -6.18
CA VAL A 382 -6.04 -0.52 -4.82
C VAL A 382 -5.72 0.59 -3.81
N GLY A 383 -6.66 0.87 -2.91
CA GLY A 383 -6.56 1.97 -1.93
C GLY A 383 -7.03 3.33 -2.47
N GLN A 384 -7.39 3.45 -3.75
CA GLN A 384 -7.87 4.69 -4.34
C GLN A 384 -9.32 4.97 -3.90
N LYS A 385 -9.57 6.23 -3.48
CA LYS A 385 -10.94 6.74 -3.28
C LYS A 385 -11.63 6.91 -4.63
N VAL A 386 -12.83 6.39 -4.75
CA VAL A 386 -13.66 6.45 -5.97
C VAL A 386 -15.10 6.81 -5.61
N SER A 387 -15.76 7.57 -6.49
CA SER A 387 -17.21 7.79 -6.38
C SER A 387 -17.95 6.75 -7.23
N VAL A 388 -18.90 6.06 -6.64
CA VAL A 388 -19.65 4.99 -7.27
C VAL A 388 -21.15 5.20 -7.15
N THR A 389 -21.89 4.70 -8.14
CA THR A 389 -23.35 4.65 -8.14
C THR A 389 -23.79 3.22 -7.95
N VAL A 390 -24.72 2.96 -7.02
CA VAL A 390 -25.31 1.64 -6.80
C VAL A 390 -26.22 1.31 -7.99
N LEU A 391 -25.93 0.22 -8.70
CA LEU A 391 -26.75 -0.27 -9.81
C LEU A 391 -27.85 -1.21 -9.32
N SER A 392 -27.48 -2.18 -8.50
CA SER A 392 -28.41 -3.16 -7.92
C SER A 392 -27.81 -3.78 -6.65
N VAL A 393 -28.69 -4.23 -5.77
CA VAL A 393 -28.36 -4.95 -4.53
C VAL A 393 -29.12 -6.27 -4.52
N ASP A 394 -28.42 -7.38 -4.40
CA ASP A 394 -28.98 -8.74 -4.25
C ASP A 394 -28.60 -9.24 -2.85
N LEU A 395 -29.53 -9.09 -1.92
CA LEU A 395 -29.34 -9.47 -0.52
C LEU A 395 -29.26 -10.99 -0.32
N GLU A 396 -29.95 -11.79 -1.18
CA GLU A 396 -29.93 -13.25 -1.06
C GLU A 396 -28.57 -13.84 -1.46
N ARG A 397 -27.94 -13.25 -2.48
CA ARG A 397 -26.63 -13.69 -2.99
C ARG A 397 -25.47 -12.87 -2.46
N ASN A 398 -25.74 -11.93 -1.57
CA ASN A 398 -24.75 -11.00 -1.05
C ASN A 398 -23.94 -10.33 -2.19
N ARG A 399 -24.62 -9.68 -3.14
CA ARG A 399 -23.98 -9.01 -4.27
C ARG A 399 -24.45 -7.58 -4.41
N ILE A 400 -23.48 -6.66 -4.49
CA ILE A 400 -23.70 -5.25 -4.73
C ILE A 400 -23.03 -4.90 -6.05
N ALA A 401 -23.81 -4.47 -7.05
CA ALA A 401 -23.29 -4.02 -8.33
C ALA A 401 -23.16 -2.50 -8.32
N LEU A 402 -21.99 -2.01 -8.69
CA LEU A 402 -21.61 -0.60 -8.68
C LEU A 402 -21.16 -0.13 -10.06
N SER A 403 -21.23 1.19 -10.30
CA SER A 403 -20.73 1.84 -11.50
C SER A 403 -19.94 3.11 -11.13
N MET A 404 -18.87 3.35 -11.84
CA MET A 404 -18.09 4.60 -11.79
C MET A 404 -18.40 5.54 -12.96
N LYS A 405 -19.35 5.17 -13.85
CA LYS A 405 -19.77 6.02 -14.96
C LYS A 405 -20.60 7.20 -14.47
N LYS A 406 -20.40 8.35 -15.13
CA LYS A 406 -21.10 9.60 -14.76
C LYS A 406 -22.63 9.51 -14.90
N ASP A 407 -23.08 8.82 -15.94
CA ASP A 407 -24.51 8.67 -16.28
C ASP A 407 -25.04 7.25 -15.99
N ALA A 408 -24.56 6.64 -14.89
CA ALA A 408 -25.03 5.31 -14.50
C ALA A 408 -26.50 5.35 -14.11
N VAL A 409 -27.34 4.75 -14.95
CA VAL A 409 -28.78 4.56 -14.67
C VAL A 409 -28.95 3.25 -13.90
N ALA A 410 -29.64 3.29 -12.77
CA ALA A 410 -30.02 2.11 -12.02
C ALA A 410 -30.83 1.15 -12.93
N SER A 411 -30.30 -0.05 -13.13
CA SER A 411 -31.08 -1.09 -13.85
C SER A 411 -32.14 -1.63 -12.91
N PRO A 412 -33.42 -1.68 -13.32
CA PRO A 412 -34.42 -2.36 -12.51
C PRO A 412 -34.04 -3.83 -12.34
N PRO A 413 -34.38 -4.48 -11.21
CA PRO A 413 -34.05 -5.87 -10.98
C PRO A 413 -34.59 -6.69 -12.14
N SER A 414 -33.76 -7.38 -12.89
CA SER A 414 -34.15 -8.24 -13.96
C SER A 414 -34.92 -9.41 -13.36
N ARG A 415 -36.26 -9.31 -13.36
CA ARG A 415 -37.09 -10.48 -13.33
C ARG A 415 -36.70 -11.31 -14.54
N ARG A 416 -35.99 -12.39 -14.32
CA ARG A 416 -35.95 -13.47 -15.30
C ARG A 416 -37.40 -13.97 -15.37
N GLU A 417 -38.07 -13.53 -16.39
CA GLU A 417 -39.28 -14.21 -16.85
C GLU A 417 -38.94 -15.67 -17.03
N ALA A 418 -39.66 -16.51 -16.29
CA ALA A 418 -39.74 -17.91 -16.58
C ALA A 418 -40.30 -18.01 -18.00
N SER A 419 -39.45 -18.38 -18.95
CA SER A 419 -39.93 -18.72 -20.30
C SER A 419 -40.73 -19.98 -20.19
N THR A 420 -42.06 -19.78 -20.19
CA THR A 420 -43.05 -20.81 -20.45
C THR A 420 -43.03 -21.14 -21.93
N ASP A 421 -43.03 -22.44 -22.18
CA ASP A 421 -43.54 -23.14 -23.34
C ASP A 421 -43.01 -22.85 -24.75
N VAL A 422 -42.14 -23.77 -25.17
CA VAL A 422 -42.05 -24.19 -26.57
C VAL A 422 -42.46 -25.66 -26.61
N PRO A 423 -43.44 -26.07 -27.48
CA PRO A 423 -43.99 -27.43 -27.49
C PRO A 423 -42.94 -28.44 -27.98
N ALA A 424 -42.90 -29.54 -27.28
CA ALA A 424 -42.00 -30.66 -27.50
C ALA A 424 -42.30 -31.35 -28.85
N GLY A 425 -41.28 -31.36 -29.74
CA GLY A 425 -41.18 -32.35 -30.79
C GLY A 425 -40.47 -33.61 -30.24
N PRO A 426 -40.72 -34.81 -30.79
CA PRO A 426 -40.38 -36.05 -30.13
C PRO A 426 -38.83 -36.26 -30.02
N SER A 427 -38.42 -36.40 -28.80
CA SER A 427 -37.05 -36.65 -28.38
C SER A 427 -36.59 -38.08 -28.80
N ARG A 428 -35.57 -38.14 -29.62
CA ARG A 428 -34.76 -39.35 -29.80
C ARG A 428 -33.75 -39.41 -28.62
N ALA A 429 -33.90 -40.44 -27.80
CA ALA A 429 -33.00 -40.68 -26.66
C ALA A 429 -31.53 -40.85 -27.11
N PRO A 430 -30.56 -40.26 -26.40
CA PRO A 430 -29.15 -40.54 -26.64
C PRO A 430 -28.80 -41.94 -26.09
N GLN A 431 -28.27 -42.79 -26.94
CA GLN A 431 -27.66 -44.04 -26.50
C GLN A 431 -26.37 -43.78 -25.68
N PRO A 432 -26.12 -44.51 -24.59
CA PRO A 432 -24.92 -44.40 -23.82
C PRO A 432 -23.70 -44.82 -24.63
N ARG A 433 -22.68 -43.94 -24.73
CA ARG A 433 -21.36 -44.27 -25.24
C ARG A 433 -20.78 -45.35 -24.34
N ARG A 434 -20.60 -46.56 -24.86
CA ARG A 434 -19.79 -47.62 -24.24
C ARG A 434 -18.32 -47.14 -24.20
N GLU A 435 -17.80 -46.86 -23.01
CA GLU A 435 -16.37 -46.73 -22.77
C GLU A 435 -15.73 -48.10 -23.04
N LYS A 436 -14.71 -48.12 -23.90
CA LYS A 436 -13.88 -49.29 -24.08
C LYS A 436 -13.07 -49.49 -22.79
N PRO A 437 -13.01 -50.72 -22.26
CA PRO A 437 -12.17 -50.97 -21.08
C PRO A 437 -10.70 -50.72 -21.44
N VAL A 438 -10.07 -49.86 -20.62
CA VAL A 438 -8.62 -49.64 -20.67
C VAL A 438 -7.95 -50.94 -20.25
N ALA A 439 -7.16 -51.52 -21.12
CA ALA A 439 -6.43 -52.74 -20.83
C ALA A 439 -5.43 -52.50 -19.67
N ALA A 440 -5.38 -53.42 -18.72
CA ALA A 440 -4.41 -53.37 -17.62
C ALA A 440 -2.99 -53.39 -18.16
N PRO A 441 -2.06 -52.61 -17.57
CA PRO A 441 -0.67 -52.57 -18.01
C PRO A 441 0.00 -53.96 -17.89
N LYS A 442 0.77 -54.34 -18.91
CA LYS A 442 1.49 -55.60 -18.95
C LYS A 442 2.87 -55.42 -18.29
N LYS A 443 3.40 -56.55 -17.79
CA LYS A 443 4.77 -56.61 -17.26
C LYS A 443 5.75 -56.08 -18.32
N GLY A 444 6.50 -55.02 -17.96
CA GLY A 444 7.45 -54.36 -18.86
C GLY A 444 7.00 -52.97 -19.35
N ASP A 445 5.73 -52.57 -19.19
CA ASP A 445 5.25 -51.23 -19.56
C ASP A 445 5.86 -50.17 -18.65
N VAL A 446 6.10 -48.99 -19.22
CA VAL A 446 6.65 -47.84 -18.49
C VAL A 446 5.54 -46.81 -18.30
N ALA A 447 5.25 -46.43 -17.05
CA ALA A 447 4.31 -45.38 -16.75
C ALA A 447 4.87 -43.99 -17.16
N PRO A 448 4.02 -42.95 -17.35
CA PRO A 448 4.48 -41.61 -17.73
C PRO A 448 5.49 -40.98 -16.76
N ASN A 449 5.56 -41.47 -15.52
CA ASN A 449 6.53 -41.08 -14.50
C ASN A 449 7.83 -41.93 -14.50
N GLY A 450 8.04 -42.75 -15.49
CA GLY A 450 9.29 -43.53 -15.68
C GLY A 450 9.38 -44.85 -14.90
N ILE A 451 8.33 -45.29 -14.20
CA ILE A 451 8.32 -46.54 -13.42
C ILE A 451 7.90 -47.69 -14.30
N ARG A 452 8.69 -48.79 -14.36
CA ARG A 452 8.37 -50.05 -15.07
C ARG A 452 7.54 -50.96 -14.17
N PHE A 453 6.43 -51.45 -14.71
CA PHE A 453 5.65 -52.52 -14.05
C PHE A 453 6.38 -53.84 -14.09
N ARG A 454 6.64 -54.45 -12.95
CA ARG A 454 7.32 -55.78 -12.80
C ARG A 454 6.32 -56.92 -12.82
#